data_bdf30d547ace1fcb1aad1a7663f07ff7
#
_entry.id   bdf30d547ace1fcb1aad1a7663f07ff7
#
_cell.length_a   1.000
_cell.length_b   1.000
_cell.length_c   1.000
_cell.angle_alpha   90.00
_cell.angle_beta   90.00
_cell.angle_gamma   90.00
#
_symmetry.space_group_name_H-M   'P 1'
#
loop_
_entity.id
_entity.type
_entity.pdbx_description
1 polymer ?
#
loop_
_entity_poly.entity_id
_entity_poly.type
_entity_poly.pdbx_seq_one_letter_code
_entity_poly.pdbx_strand_id
1 'polypeptide(L)'
;QKKKVFFLTNRHTQHHIAIETLKLIKKKTNAKFSCVDIIGKKWMCNQEISGLFGGEFHEYCKAVVEKGECEFFNNARKKQEATVEAKVLVNDLQATPLHNEQVISRSQERRMCSYEISLEVAKTADVIIGDYNYIFNNFIQASLFKKLNINIEDVILIVDEGHNLPNRIRDMVSNSLTSIMIKNSI
;
A
#
# COMPACT_ATOMS: atom_id res chain seq x y z
N GLN A 1 18.80 -7.71 13.74
CA GLN A 1 18.11 -7.10 12.59
C GLN A 1 17.00 -6.19 13.09
N LYS A 2 16.85 -4.98 12.51
CA LYS A 2 15.83 -4.02 12.91
C LYS A 2 14.47 -4.52 12.40
N LYS A 3 13.50 -4.73 13.31
CA LYS A 3 12.17 -5.18 12.92
C LYS A 3 11.33 -4.04 12.38
N LYS A 4 10.44 -4.33 11.41
CA LYS A 4 9.42 -3.41 10.91
C LYS A 4 8.12 -3.58 11.67
N VAL A 5 7.47 -2.49 12.01
CA VAL A 5 6.15 -2.50 12.62
C VAL A 5 5.10 -2.43 11.53
N PHE A 6 4.19 -3.40 11.48
CA PHE A 6 2.98 -3.32 10.68
C PHE A 6 1.81 -2.98 11.59
N PHE A 7 1.25 -1.79 11.41
CA PHE A 7 0.04 -1.36 12.08
C PHE A 7 -1.14 -1.57 11.12
N LEU A 8 -1.98 -2.54 11.43
CA LEU A 8 -3.06 -2.99 10.57
C LEU A 8 -4.41 -2.53 11.10
N THR A 9 -5.23 -1.98 10.20
CA THR A 9 -6.58 -1.52 10.52
C THR A 9 -7.61 -2.17 9.60
N ASN A 10 -8.87 -2.09 10.00
CA ASN A 10 -10.00 -2.59 9.22
C ASN A 10 -10.52 -1.56 8.18
N ARG A 11 -10.24 -0.26 8.39
CA ARG A 11 -10.79 0.83 7.57
C ARG A 11 -9.74 1.91 7.32
N HIS A 12 -9.70 2.44 6.12
CA HIS A 12 -8.79 3.54 5.73
C HIS A 12 -8.94 4.80 6.61
N THR A 13 -10.16 5.05 7.13
CA THR A 13 -10.37 6.19 8.06
C THR A 13 -9.58 6.07 9.36
N GLN A 14 -9.25 4.85 9.79
CA GLN A 14 -8.44 4.62 11.00
C GLN A 14 -6.95 4.89 10.76
N HIS A 15 -6.48 4.86 9.50
CA HIS A 15 -5.11 5.21 9.14
C HIS A 15 -4.76 6.63 9.59
N HIS A 16 -5.73 7.55 9.50
CA HIS A 16 -5.55 8.95 9.91
C HIS A 16 -5.16 9.06 11.40
N ILE A 17 -5.85 8.30 12.26
CA ILE A 17 -5.57 8.27 13.70
C ILE A 17 -4.15 7.75 13.96
N ALA A 18 -3.76 6.69 13.27
CA ALA A 18 -2.41 6.13 13.39
C ALA A 18 -1.33 7.14 12.97
N ILE A 19 -1.53 7.84 11.85
CA ILE A 19 -0.61 8.89 11.36
C ILE A 19 -0.50 10.05 12.37
N GLU A 20 -1.61 10.56 12.89
CA GLU A 20 -1.59 11.64 13.88
C GLU A 20 -0.90 11.18 15.17
N THR A 21 -1.12 9.96 15.61
CA THR A 21 -0.43 9.39 16.76
C THR A 21 1.08 9.32 16.53
N LEU A 22 1.53 8.89 15.34
CA LEU A 22 2.96 8.85 15.00
C LEU A 22 3.58 10.25 14.93
N LYS A 23 2.84 11.27 14.44
CA LYS A 23 3.27 12.67 14.50
C LYS A 23 3.47 13.15 15.93
N LEU A 24 2.51 12.83 16.82
CA LEU A 24 2.59 13.17 18.23
C LEU A 24 3.78 12.50 18.92
N ILE A 25 4.03 11.22 18.63
CA ILE A 25 5.20 10.49 19.17
C ILE A 25 6.48 11.19 18.72
N LYS A 26 6.66 11.47 17.42
CA LYS A 26 7.83 12.22 16.93
C LYS A 26 8.03 13.54 17.66
N LYS A 27 6.95 14.31 17.81
CA LYS A 27 6.99 15.65 18.47
C LYS A 27 7.35 15.55 19.95
N LYS A 28 6.80 14.57 20.68
CA LYS A 28 6.99 14.46 22.14
C LYS A 28 8.31 13.80 22.55
N THR A 29 8.82 12.88 21.73
CA THR A 29 9.95 12.02 22.11
C THR A 29 11.23 12.31 21.31
N ASN A 30 11.18 13.17 20.29
CA ASN A 30 12.25 13.36 19.30
C ASN A 30 12.72 12.02 18.65
N ALA A 31 11.87 11.00 18.66
CA ALA A 31 12.21 9.70 18.09
C ALA A 31 12.40 9.80 16.58
N LYS A 32 13.48 9.21 16.09
CA LYS A 32 13.79 9.14 14.66
C LYS A 32 13.25 7.85 14.10
N PHE A 33 12.15 7.90 13.40
CA PHE A 33 11.58 6.80 12.64
C PHE A 33 10.88 7.34 11.38
N SER A 34 10.73 6.48 10.40
CA SER A 34 9.95 6.75 9.19
C SER A 34 8.71 5.87 9.15
N CYS A 35 7.66 6.35 8.51
CA CYS A 35 6.44 5.56 8.32
C CYS A 35 5.87 5.77 6.92
N VAL A 36 5.05 4.81 6.50
CA VAL A 36 4.27 4.89 5.28
C VAL A 36 2.86 4.38 5.53
N ASP A 37 1.90 5.02 4.90
CA ASP A 37 0.49 4.64 4.88
C ASP A 37 0.16 4.09 3.48
N ILE A 38 -0.17 2.80 3.40
CA ILE A 38 -0.43 2.10 2.14
C ILE A 38 -1.84 1.55 2.13
N ILE A 39 -2.60 1.92 1.11
CA ILE A 39 -3.91 1.35 0.79
C ILE A 39 -3.86 0.57 -0.52
N GLY A 40 -4.95 -0.13 -0.85
CA GLY A 40 -5.00 -0.94 -2.06
C GLY A 40 -4.60 -0.17 -3.32
N LYS A 41 -3.86 -0.82 -4.21
CA LYS A 41 -3.25 -0.23 -5.42
C LYS A 41 -4.25 0.57 -6.27
N LYS A 42 -5.50 0.11 -6.37
CA LYS A 42 -6.57 0.81 -7.09
C LYS A 42 -6.82 2.20 -6.50
N TRP A 43 -6.87 2.31 -5.19
CA TRP A 43 -7.16 3.55 -4.47
C TRP A 43 -6.00 4.54 -4.47
N MET A 44 -4.81 4.07 -4.82
CA MET A 44 -3.61 4.89 -4.98
C MET A 44 -3.30 5.21 -6.45
N CYS A 45 -4.14 4.81 -7.38
CA CYS A 45 -3.89 5.04 -8.80
C CYS A 45 -4.24 6.48 -9.20
N ASN A 46 -3.34 7.15 -9.89
CA ASN A 46 -3.52 8.53 -10.35
C ASN A 46 -4.13 8.62 -11.77
N GLN A 47 -4.53 7.49 -12.35
CA GLN A 47 -5.27 7.47 -13.62
C GLN A 47 -6.79 7.56 -13.38
N GLU A 48 -7.52 8.05 -14.37
CA GLU A 48 -8.98 8.05 -14.37
C GLU A 48 -9.51 6.64 -14.62
N ILE A 49 -9.77 5.91 -13.52
CA ILE A 49 -10.18 4.49 -13.55
C ILE A 49 -11.48 4.22 -12.78
N SER A 50 -12.32 5.24 -12.65
CA SER A 50 -13.51 5.23 -11.76
C SER A 50 -14.50 4.09 -12.02
N GLY A 51 -14.59 3.60 -13.26
CA GLY A 51 -15.52 2.53 -13.65
C GLY A 51 -15.03 1.09 -13.47
N LEU A 52 -13.75 0.86 -13.12
CA LEU A 52 -13.19 -0.50 -13.05
C LEU A 52 -13.47 -1.17 -11.69
N PHE A 53 -13.90 -2.43 -11.71
CA PHE A 53 -13.91 -3.27 -10.50
C PHE A 53 -12.50 -3.75 -10.14
N GLY A 54 -12.32 -4.29 -8.92
CA GLY A 54 -10.98 -4.63 -8.41
C GLY A 54 -10.16 -5.57 -9.30
N GLY A 55 -10.78 -6.64 -9.82
CA GLY A 55 -10.12 -7.59 -10.73
C GLY A 55 -9.75 -6.95 -12.07
N GLU A 56 -10.71 -6.27 -12.70
CA GLU A 56 -10.52 -5.54 -13.96
C GLU A 56 -9.41 -4.49 -13.86
N PHE A 57 -9.36 -3.77 -12.73
CA PHE A 57 -8.28 -2.82 -12.47
C PHE A 57 -6.90 -3.49 -12.46
N HIS A 58 -6.78 -4.65 -11.83
CA HIS A 58 -5.49 -5.35 -11.77
C HIS A 58 -5.01 -5.79 -13.14
N GLU A 59 -5.90 -6.33 -13.96
CA GLU A 59 -5.59 -6.73 -15.34
C GLU A 59 -5.25 -5.53 -16.22
N TYR A 60 -6.04 -4.47 -16.15
CA TYR A 60 -5.77 -3.21 -16.84
C TYR A 60 -4.40 -2.65 -16.45
N CYS A 61 -4.16 -2.47 -15.14
CA CYS A 61 -2.90 -1.92 -14.65
C CYS A 61 -1.69 -2.77 -15.09
N LYS A 62 -1.81 -4.10 -15.06
CA LYS A 62 -0.77 -5.01 -15.54
C LYS A 62 -0.52 -4.80 -17.03
N ALA A 63 -1.56 -4.78 -17.85
CA ALA A 63 -1.46 -4.63 -19.29
C ALA A 63 -0.79 -3.31 -19.72
N VAL A 64 -1.21 -2.17 -19.14
CA VAL A 64 -0.63 -0.85 -19.49
C VAL A 64 0.81 -0.69 -19.01
N VAL A 65 1.17 -1.33 -17.87
CA VAL A 65 2.56 -1.34 -17.38
C VAL A 65 3.45 -2.21 -18.26
N GLU A 66 3.01 -3.41 -18.64
CA GLU A 66 3.77 -4.33 -19.51
C GLU A 66 4.00 -3.74 -20.91
N LYS A 67 3.04 -2.97 -21.43
CA LYS A 67 3.17 -2.26 -22.71
C LYS A 67 4.02 -0.98 -22.60
N GLY A 68 4.37 -0.54 -21.40
CA GLY A 68 5.07 0.74 -21.18
C GLY A 68 4.19 1.97 -21.37
N GLU A 69 2.86 1.82 -21.38
CA GLU A 69 1.90 2.89 -21.66
C GLU A 69 1.47 3.65 -20.38
N CYS A 70 1.85 3.19 -19.18
CA CYS A 70 1.55 3.88 -17.94
C CYS A 70 2.62 4.95 -17.63
N GLU A 71 2.35 6.22 -17.98
CA GLU A 71 3.26 7.32 -17.70
C GLU A 71 3.62 7.42 -16.21
N PHE A 72 2.64 7.34 -15.31
CA PHE A 72 2.86 7.41 -13.87
C PHE A 72 3.82 6.32 -13.37
N PHE A 73 3.69 5.11 -13.90
CA PHE A 73 4.59 4.02 -13.56
C PHE A 73 6.00 4.26 -14.12
N ASN A 74 6.10 4.68 -15.37
CA ASN A 74 7.36 4.91 -16.07
C ASN A 74 8.17 6.04 -15.43
N ASN A 75 7.50 7.08 -14.92
CA ASN A 75 8.14 8.18 -14.20
C ASN A 75 8.61 7.74 -12.78
N ALA A 76 7.91 6.79 -12.16
CA ALA A 76 8.30 6.26 -10.84
C ALA A 76 9.41 5.19 -10.94
N ARG A 77 9.39 4.36 -11.99
CA ARG A 77 10.28 3.20 -12.12
C ARG A 77 10.84 3.06 -13.52
N LYS A 78 12.12 2.71 -13.60
CA LYS A 78 12.78 2.32 -14.83
C LYS A 78 13.37 0.94 -14.66
N LYS A 79 12.93 -0.04 -15.45
CA LYS A 79 13.19 -1.46 -15.23
C LYS A 79 12.63 -1.87 -13.85
N GLN A 80 13.48 -2.32 -12.94
CA GLN A 80 13.09 -2.74 -11.57
C GLN A 80 13.46 -1.74 -10.48
N GLU A 81 14.03 -0.59 -10.82
CA GLU A 81 14.51 0.42 -9.87
C GLU A 81 13.67 1.70 -9.90
N ALA A 82 13.63 2.40 -8.78
CA ALA A 82 13.09 3.74 -8.72
C ALA A 82 13.95 4.72 -9.50
N THR A 83 13.31 5.63 -10.23
CA THR A 83 14.00 6.72 -10.95
C THR A 83 14.70 7.67 -9.95
N VAL A 84 15.59 8.50 -10.42
CA VAL A 84 16.27 9.51 -9.58
C VAL A 84 15.24 10.45 -8.97
N GLU A 85 14.31 10.93 -9.77
CA GLU A 85 13.23 11.82 -9.35
C GLU A 85 12.30 11.14 -8.33
N ALA A 86 12.01 9.84 -8.49
CA ALA A 86 11.25 9.06 -7.53
C ALA A 86 12.00 8.96 -6.19
N LYS A 87 13.32 8.74 -6.20
CA LYS A 87 14.14 8.70 -4.98
C LYS A 87 14.14 10.04 -4.23
N VAL A 88 14.14 11.15 -4.96
CA VAL A 88 13.99 12.49 -4.35
C VAL A 88 12.65 12.62 -3.66
N LEU A 89 11.55 12.25 -4.34
CA LEU A 89 10.21 12.28 -3.72
C LEU A 89 10.12 11.35 -2.49
N VAL A 90 10.68 10.17 -2.56
CA VAL A 90 10.74 9.21 -1.43
C VAL A 90 11.41 9.83 -0.21
N ASN A 91 12.54 10.49 -0.39
CA ASN A 91 13.25 11.18 0.69
C ASN A 91 12.40 12.31 1.32
N ASP A 92 11.69 13.08 0.50
CA ASP A 92 10.79 14.14 0.97
C ASP A 92 9.63 13.55 1.80
N LEU A 93 9.07 12.42 1.36
CA LEU A 93 7.95 11.76 2.02
C LEU A 93 8.33 11.11 3.36
N GLN A 94 9.59 10.72 3.54
CA GLN A 94 10.08 10.10 4.77
C GLN A 94 10.30 11.11 5.93
N ALA A 95 10.39 12.38 5.64
CA ALA A 95 10.68 13.41 6.63
C ALA A 95 9.63 13.50 7.75
N THR A 96 8.36 13.33 7.38
CA THR A 96 7.22 13.39 8.33
C THR A 96 6.21 12.30 8.03
N PRO A 97 5.48 11.79 9.06
CA PRO A 97 4.34 10.91 8.83
C PRO A 97 3.27 11.58 7.96
N LEU A 98 2.92 10.96 6.84
CA LEU A 98 1.92 11.48 5.90
C LEU A 98 0.81 10.44 5.69
N HIS A 99 -0.43 10.90 5.63
CA HIS A 99 -1.57 10.11 5.22
C HIS A 99 -1.49 9.78 3.72
N ASN A 100 -2.06 8.66 3.29
CA ASN A 100 -2.02 8.21 1.90
C ASN A 100 -2.52 9.28 0.91
N GLU A 101 -3.54 10.06 1.24
CA GLU A 101 -4.03 11.16 0.38
C GLU A 101 -2.96 12.20 0.08
N GLN A 102 -2.12 12.54 1.06
CA GLN A 102 -1.01 13.47 0.89
C GLN A 102 0.10 12.86 0.00
N VAL A 103 0.33 11.56 0.14
CA VAL A 103 1.27 10.83 -0.73
C VAL A 103 0.74 10.78 -2.16
N ILE A 104 -0.56 10.51 -2.35
CA ILE A 104 -1.22 10.51 -3.65
C ILE A 104 -1.10 11.89 -4.32
N SER A 105 -1.45 12.98 -3.62
CA SER A 105 -1.37 14.35 -4.14
C SER A 105 0.04 14.69 -4.60
N ARG A 106 1.06 14.49 -3.75
CA ARG A 106 2.46 14.79 -4.08
C ARG A 106 3.01 13.93 -5.23
N SER A 107 2.57 12.67 -5.32
CA SER A 107 2.94 11.79 -6.41
C SER A 107 2.27 12.21 -7.73
N GLN A 108 1.02 12.67 -7.66
CA GLN A 108 0.28 13.17 -8.81
C GLN A 108 0.90 14.45 -9.39
N GLU A 109 1.29 15.39 -8.55
CA GLU A 109 2.00 16.62 -8.94
C GLU A 109 3.26 16.33 -9.76
N ARG A 110 3.94 15.21 -9.45
CA ARG A 110 5.15 14.75 -10.16
C ARG A 110 4.84 13.70 -11.23
N ARG A 111 3.56 13.44 -11.53
CA ARG A 111 3.08 12.41 -12.46
C ARG A 111 3.70 11.03 -12.22
N MET A 112 3.80 10.62 -10.94
CA MET A 112 4.36 9.34 -10.51
C MET A 112 3.29 8.43 -9.94
N CYS A 113 3.49 7.10 -10.06
CA CYS A 113 2.60 6.11 -9.46
C CYS A 113 2.70 6.15 -7.94
N SER A 114 1.65 6.61 -7.25
CA SER A 114 1.63 6.74 -5.80
C SER A 114 1.84 5.42 -5.08
N TYR A 115 1.33 4.32 -5.65
CA TYR A 115 1.53 2.98 -5.07
C TYR A 115 3.00 2.54 -5.14
N GLU A 116 3.67 2.75 -6.27
CA GLU A 116 5.10 2.41 -6.40
C GLU A 116 5.99 3.30 -5.52
N ILE A 117 5.65 4.59 -5.40
CA ILE A 117 6.33 5.51 -4.48
C ILE A 117 6.14 5.04 -3.03
N SER A 118 4.93 4.68 -2.61
CA SER A 118 4.67 4.17 -1.25
C SER A 118 5.42 2.85 -0.98
N LEU A 119 5.51 1.95 -1.95
CA LEU A 119 6.32 0.75 -1.82
C LEU A 119 7.81 1.06 -1.65
N GLU A 120 8.30 2.07 -2.36
CA GLU A 120 9.70 2.48 -2.24
C GLU A 120 9.98 3.09 -0.85
N VAL A 121 9.06 3.92 -0.32
CA VAL A 121 9.12 4.39 1.08
C VAL A 121 9.08 3.21 2.06
N ALA A 122 8.22 2.22 1.83
CA ALA A 122 8.05 1.05 2.71
C ALA A 122 9.32 0.20 2.85
N LYS A 123 10.20 0.18 1.85
CA LYS A 123 11.47 -0.58 1.92
C LYS A 123 12.33 -0.16 3.11
N THR A 124 12.33 1.12 3.43
CA THR A 124 13.15 1.69 4.51
C THR A 124 12.34 2.17 5.71
N ALA A 125 11.01 2.24 5.59
CA ALA A 125 10.13 2.64 6.67
C ALA A 125 10.22 1.69 7.88
N ASP A 126 10.17 2.29 9.08
CA ASP A 126 10.12 1.58 10.35
C ASP A 126 8.69 1.10 10.67
N VAL A 127 7.70 1.90 10.26
CA VAL A 127 6.27 1.63 10.49
C VAL A 127 5.54 1.63 9.16
N ILE A 128 4.79 0.57 8.90
CA ILE A 128 3.89 0.45 7.75
C ILE A 128 2.48 0.37 8.28
N ILE A 129 1.64 1.34 7.90
CA ILE A 129 0.21 1.35 8.18
C ILE A 129 -0.49 0.76 6.96
N GLY A 130 -1.43 -0.14 7.17
CA GLY A 130 -2.14 -0.78 6.07
C GLY A 130 -3.37 -1.56 6.49
N ASP A 131 -4.03 -2.14 5.51
CA ASP A 131 -5.18 -3.01 5.68
C ASP A 131 -4.73 -4.43 6.10
N TYR A 132 -5.62 -5.16 6.78
CA TYR A 132 -5.40 -6.57 7.17
C TYR A 132 -4.95 -7.47 6.01
N ASN A 133 -5.38 -7.19 4.78
CA ASN A 133 -5.02 -7.96 3.59
C ASN A 133 -3.50 -8.04 3.36
N TYR A 134 -2.75 -7.02 3.77
CA TYR A 134 -1.29 -7.00 3.58
C TYR A 134 -0.55 -8.09 4.35
N ILE A 135 -1.14 -8.62 5.40
CA ILE A 135 -0.56 -9.71 6.21
C ILE A 135 -1.36 -11.00 6.13
N PHE A 136 -2.70 -10.91 6.14
CA PHE A 136 -3.55 -12.11 6.27
C PHE A 136 -4.02 -12.69 4.93
N ASN A 137 -3.83 -11.97 3.82
CA ASN A 137 -4.01 -12.56 2.48
C ASN A 137 -2.65 -13.08 1.98
N ASN A 138 -2.50 -14.39 1.86
CA ASN A 138 -1.23 -15.04 1.51
C ASN A 138 -0.61 -14.53 0.19
N PHE A 139 -1.41 -14.24 -0.83
CA PHE A 139 -0.92 -13.75 -2.12
C PHE A 139 -0.41 -12.32 -2.03
N ILE A 140 -1.16 -11.45 -1.32
CA ILE A 140 -0.79 -10.04 -1.13
C ILE A 140 0.45 -9.95 -0.24
N GLN A 141 0.49 -10.71 0.86
CA GLN A 141 1.63 -10.79 1.76
C GLN A 141 2.90 -11.23 1.03
N ALA A 142 2.85 -12.35 0.31
CA ALA A 142 4.01 -12.87 -0.42
C ALA A 142 4.55 -11.86 -1.44
N SER A 143 3.64 -11.20 -2.18
CA SER A 143 4.00 -10.16 -3.13
C SER A 143 4.65 -8.95 -2.45
N LEU A 144 4.07 -8.46 -1.34
CA LEU A 144 4.59 -7.32 -0.60
C LEU A 144 5.96 -7.65 0.02
N PHE A 145 6.08 -8.78 0.70
CA PHE A 145 7.31 -9.18 1.39
C PHE A 145 8.47 -9.36 0.41
N LYS A 146 8.20 -9.96 -0.76
CA LYS A 146 9.18 -10.04 -1.85
C LYS A 146 9.65 -8.66 -2.31
N LYS A 147 8.74 -7.69 -2.48
CA LYS A 147 9.06 -6.31 -2.89
C LYS A 147 9.85 -5.54 -1.83
N LEU A 148 9.56 -5.80 -0.56
CA LEU A 148 10.25 -5.16 0.57
C LEU A 148 11.51 -5.89 1.00
N ASN A 149 11.74 -7.10 0.49
CA ASN A 149 12.84 -7.99 0.89
C ASN A 149 12.88 -8.26 2.40
N ILE A 150 11.73 -8.65 2.98
CA ILE A 150 11.55 -8.97 4.40
C ILE A 150 10.90 -10.34 4.58
N ASN A 151 11.09 -10.93 5.76
CA ASN A 151 10.42 -12.16 6.19
C ASN A 151 9.46 -11.85 7.35
N ILE A 152 8.59 -12.80 7.69
CA ILE A 152 7.62 -12.63 8.78
C ILE A 152 8.30 -12.45 10.14
N GLU A 153 9.46 -13.05 10.33
CA GLU A 153 10.27 -12.93 11.55
C GLU A 153 10.80 -11.51 11.75
N ASP A 154 10.88 -10.71 10.68
CA ASP A 154 11.32 -9.31 10.72
C ASP A 154 10.19 -8.34 11.08
N VAL A 155 8.97 -8.85 11.33
CA VAL A 155 7.78 -8.05 11.53
C VAL A 155 7.33 -8.06 12.99
N ILE A 156 6.95 -6.88 13.49
CA ILE A 156 6.13 -6.70 14.69
C ILE A 156 4.73 -6.31 14.20
N LEU A 157 3.74 -7.09 14.59
CA LEU A 157 2.37 -6.90 14.14
C LEU A 157 1.53 -6.22 15.23
N ILE A 158 0.90 -5.12 14.89
CA ILE A 158 -0.11 -4.45 15.70
C ILE A 158 -1.42 -4.50 14.91
N VAL A 159 -2.44 -5.13 15.48
CA VAL A 159 -3.75 -5.29 14.86
C VAL A 159 -4.76 -4.45 15.62
N ASP A 160 -5.16 -3.33 15.03
CA ASP A 160 -6.21 -2.48 15.57
C ASP A 160 -7.58 -3.12 15.30
N GLU A 161 -8.51 -2.97 16.26
CA GLU A 161 -9.85 -3.57 16.18
C GLU A 161 -9.82 -5.08 15.87
N GLY A 162 -8.91 -5.82 16.48
CA GLY A 162 -8.64 -7.24 16.22
C GLY A 162 -9.87 -8.16 16.30
N HIS A 163 -10.95 -7.72 16.96
CA HIS A 163 -12.22 -8.44 17.00
C HIS A 163 -12.87 -8.61 15.61
N ASN A 164 -12.53 -7.76 14.65
CA ASN A 164 -13.00 -7.84 13.26
C ASN A 164 -12.22 -8.88 12.43
N LEU A 165 -11.03 -9.27 12.89
CA LEU A 165 -10.10 -10.10 12.11
C LEU A 165 -10.66 -11.49 11.74
N PRO A 166 -11.36 -12.23 12.63
CA PRO A 166 -11.91 -13.54 12.26
C PRO A 166 -12.88 -13.49 11.09
N ASN A 167 -13.76 -12.49 11.06
CA ASN A 167 -14.70 -12.33 9.97
C ASN A 167 -13.97 -11.94 8.67
N ARG A 168 -13.01 -11.03 8.75
CA ARG A 168 -12.19 -10.63 7.59
C ARG A 168 -11.40 -11.78 7.00
N ILE A 169 -10.77 -12.62 7.84
CA ILE A 169 -10.06 -13.81 7.35
C ILE A 169 -11.03 -14.77 6.68
N ARG A 170 -12.20 -15.00 7.28
CA ARG A 170 -13.24 -15.84 6.67
C ARG A 170 -13.63 -15.33 5.28
N ASP A 171 -13.87 -14.03 5.14
CA ASP A 171 -14.21 -13.42 3.84
C ASP A 171 -13.07 -13.59 2.81
N MET A 172 -11.82 -13.46 3.24
CA MET A 172 -10.64 -13.61 2.35
C MET A 172 -10.46 -15.03 1.81
N VAL A 173 -10.86 -16.05 2.58
CA VAL A 173 -10.72 -17.46 2.18
C VAL A 173 -12.03 -18.06 1.64
N SER A 174 -13.12 -17.30 1.65
CA SER A 174 -14.42 -17.73 1.15
C SER A 174 -14.58 -17.35 -0.32
N ASN A 175 -15.05 -18.30 -1.12
CA ASN A 175 -15.48 -18.05 -2.49
C ASN A 175 -17.01 -18.11 -2.56
N SER A 176 -17.63 -17.09 -3.15
CA SER A 176 -19.08 -17.08 -3.39
C SER A 176 -19.37 -17.21 -4.88
N LEU A 177 -20.29 -18.11 -5.23
CA LEU A 177 -20.88 -18.17 -6.57
C LEU A 177 -22.11 -17.27 -6.57
N THR A 178 -22.09 -16.25 -7.42
CA THR A 178 -23.26 -15.37 -7.61
C THR A 178 -24.07 -15.83 -8.81
N SER A 179 -25.38 -15.53 -8.82
CA SER A 179 -26.26 -15.83 -9.97
C SER A 179 -25.77 -15.16 -11.27
N ILE A 180 -25.07 -14.03 -11.16
CA ILE A 180 -24.48 -13.34 -12.31
C ILE A 180 -23.29 -14.14 -12.87
N MET A 181 -22.43 -14.68 -12.01
CA MET A 181 -21.30 -15.52 -12.44
C MET A 181 -21.79 -16.78 -13.17
N ILE A 182 -22.86 -17.40 -12.66
CA ILE A 182 -23.48 -18.58 -13.31
C ILE A 182 -24.06 -18.20 -14.67
N LYS A 183 -24.81 -17.07 -14.75
CA LYS A 183 -25.42 -16.62 -16.02
C LYS A 183 -24.38 -16.26 -17.08
N ASN A 184 -23.23 -15.74 -16.70
CA ASN A 184 -22.16 -15.38 -17.64
C ASN A 184 -21.27 -16.58 -18.03
N SER A 185 -21.51 -17.75 -17.45
CA SER A 185 -20.75 -18.98 -17.75
C SER A 185 -21.51 -19.95 -18.66
N ILE A 186 -22.75 -19.61 -19.04
CA ILE A 186 -23.62 -20.33 -19.99
C ILE A 186 -23.67 -19.55 -21.29
#